data_b59610a25ed214ac7175ecf526c3cd81
#
_entry.id   b59610a25ed214ac7175ecf526c3cd81
#
_cell.length_a   1.000
_cell.length_b   1.000
_cell.length_c   1.000
_cell.angle_alpha   90.00
_cell.angle_beta   90.00
_cell.angle_gamma   90.00
#
_symmetry.space_group_name_H-M   'P 1'
#
loop_
_entity.id
_entity.type
_entity.pdbx_description
1 polymer ?
#
loop_
_entity_poly.entity_id
_entity_poly.type
_entity_poly.pdbx_seq_one_letter_code
_entity_poly.pdbx_strand_id
1 'polypeptide(L)'
;RAACGVVLVTTKRPKNDTKFQFNYSFNQGWENSIGRPKQASLTDYIAAYEEAGYSTQYWAGDGQVSTWKELLQQYKAGSLQGVYDNGIYKHTDGKIYYLKEGDPQGNALDTGILSNHNISVSGGTDKLRFRISGNYSYENGPMVTSKDQFTRKALSTFVSADVAKWFTQEITMYYTDTKSSALSSNIRDPFATRLISWYRSEEHT
;
A
#
# COMPACT_ATOMS: atom_id res chain seq x y z
N ARG A 1 36.68 21.35 5.33
CA ARG A 1 35.88 21.91 4.21
C ARG A 1 34.49 21.29 4.33
N ALA A 2 33.56 21.99 5.01
CA ALA A 2 32.17 21.55 5.09
C ALA A 2 31.44 22.03 3.83
N ALA A 3 31.12 21.12 2.95
CA ALA A 3 30.24 21.34 1.81
C ALA A 3 28.78 21.04 2.20
N CYS A 4 28.32 21.61 3.31
CA CYS A 4 26.94 21.46 3.75
C CYS A 4 26.19 22.73 3.35
N GLY A 5 25.26 22.59 2.40
CA GLY A 5 24.31 23.64 2.11
C GLY A 5 23.36 23.84 3.32
N VAL A 6 23.00 25.07 3.59
CA VAL A 6 22.00 25.41 4.62
C VAL A 6 20.66 25.65 3.92
N VAL A 7 19.62 24.92 4.33
CA VAL A 7 18.24 25.14 3.91
C VAL A 7 17.54 25.93 5.01
N LEU A 8 17.22 27.18 4.73
CA LEU A 8 16.42 28.01 5.64
C LEU A 8 14.95 27.87 5.29
N VAL A 9 14.17 27.23 6.17
CA VAL A 9 12.73 27.11 6.01
C VAL A 9 12.05 28.18 6.89
N THR A 10 11.38 29.13 6.23
CA THR A 10 10.54 30.13 6.90
C THR A 10 9.07 29.77 6.77
N THR A 11 8.37 29.66 7.88
CA THR A 11 6.92 29.44 7.90
C THR A 11 6.17 30.70 7.49
N LYS A 12 5.02 30.54 6.83
CA LYS A 12 4.14 31.65 6.47
C LYS A 12 3.61 32.31 7.75
N ARG A 13 3.93 33.59 7.94
CA ARG A 13 3.42 34.41 9.03
C ARG A 13 2.36 35.41 8.50
N PRO A 14 1.27 35.68 9.24
CA PRO A 14 0.35 36.70 8.87
C PRO A 14 1.03 38.09 8.93
N LYS A 15 0.68 38.97 8.00
CA LYS A 15 1.13 40.37 8.01
C LYS A 15 0.30 41.17 9.03
N ASN A 16 0.78 42.37 9.40
CA ASN A 16 0.03 43.28 10.22
C ASN A 16 -1.26 43.69 9.50
N ASP A 17 -2.32 43.93 10.25
CA ASP A 17 -3.64 44.34 9.77
C ASP A 17 -4.21 43.38 8.70
N THR A 18 -4.05 42.09 8.94
CA THR A 18 -4.58 41.07 8.05
C THR A 18 -6.03 40.76 8.39
N LYS A 19 -6.94 41.01 7.42
CA LYS A 19 -8.34 40.57 7.56
C LYS A 19 -8.41 39.09 7.86
N PHE A 20 -9.46 38.69 8.56
CA PHE A 20 -9.73 37.28 8.82
C PHE A 20 -9.77 36.49 7.51
N GLN A 21 -8.99 35.46 7.44
CA GLN A 21 -8.89 34.56 6.29
C GLN A 21 -9.10 33.11 6.73
N PHE A 22 -10.01 32.44 6.06
CA PHE A 22 -10.21 31.01 6.17
C PHE A 22 -9.79 30.37 4.84
N ASN A 23 -8.95 29.34 4.94
CA ASN A 23 -8.54 28.56 3.77
C ASN A 23 -8.75 27.08 4.06
N TYR A 24 -9.38 26.40 3.12
CA TYR A 24 -9.49 24.97 3.11
C TYR A 24 -9.02 24.44 1.75
N SER A 25 -8.18 23.42 1.78
CA SER A 25 -7.80 22.69 0.58
C SER A 25 -7.95 21.21 0.79
N PHE A 26 -8.46 20.55 -0.21
CA PHE A 26 -8.66 19.11 -0.25
C PHE A 26 -8.00 18.55 -1.50
N ASN A 27 -7.30 17.44 -1.32
CA ASN A 27 -6.69 16.70 -2.41
C ASN A 27 -7.00 15.21 -2.22
N GLN A 28 -7.54 14.61 -3.27
CA GLN A 28 -7.86 13.17 -3.32
C GLN A 28 -7.11 12.55 -4.48
N GLY A 29 -6.47 11.42 -4.23
CA GLY A 29 -5.79 10.62 -5.23
C GLY A 29 -6.20 9.15 -5.13
N TRP A 30 -6.02 8.45 -6.24
CA TRP A 30 -6.17 6.99 -6.30
C TRP A 30 -4.89 6.41 -6.87
N GLU A 31 -4.43 5.34 -6.27
CA GLU A 31 -3.22 4.63 -6.66
C GLU A 31 -3.60 3.24 -7.15
N ASN A 32 -3.22 2.92 -8.38
CA ASN A 32 -3.39 1.59 -8.95
C ASN A 32 -2.02 1.01 -9.30
N SER A 33 -1.83 -0.26 -9.03
CA SER A 33 -0.63 -0.95 -9.45
C SER A 33 -0.60 -1.10 -10.98
N ILE A 34 0.46 -0.59 -11.59
CA ILE A 34 0.73 -0.70 -13.02
C ILE A 34 2.01 -1.51 -13.26
N GLY A 35 2.11 -2.12 -14.46
CA GLY A 35 3.35 -2.82 -14.85
C GLY A 35 3.58 -4.14 -14.10
N ARG A 36 2.51 -4.83 -13.70
CA ARG A 36 2.62 -6.16 -13.11
C ARG A 36 3.31 -7.11 -14.08
N PRO A 37 4.27 -7.94 -13.62
CA PRO A 37 4.84 -8.99 -14.45
C PRO A 37 3.73 -9.90 -14.97
N LYS A 38 3.78 -10.24 -16.26
CA LYS A 38 2.88 -11.23 -16.81
C LYS A 38 3.20 -12.59 -16.20
N GLN A 39 2.19 -13.22 -15.64
CA GLN A 39 2.34 -14.57 -15.12
C GLN A 39 2.53 -15.57 -16.26
N ALA A 40 3.36 -16.57 -16.01
CA ALA A 40 3.45 -17.73 -16.89
C ALA A 40 2.12 -18.50 -16.87
N SER A 41 1.75 -19.11 -17.99
CA SER A 41 0.62 -20.04 -17.97
C SER A 41 0.96 -21.28 -17.12
N LEU A 42 -0.06 -21.95 -16.60
CA LEU A 42 0.16 -23.20 -15.85
C LEU A 42 0.90 -24.25 -16.67
N THR A 43 0.66 -24.26 -17.98
CA THR A 43 1.36 -25.15 -18.92
C THR A 43 2.85 -24.84 -19.01
N ASP A 44 3.20 -23.55 -19.16
CA ASP A 44 4.61 -23.12 -19.24
C ASP A 44 5.34 -23.38 -17.93
N TYR A 45 4.63 -23.23 -16.82
CA TYR A 45 5.21 -23.52 -15.51
C TYR A 45 5.51 -24.98 -15.30
N ILE A 46 4.58 -25.86 -15.64
CA ILE A 46 4.82 -27.31 -15.57
C ILE A 46 5.99 -27.69 -16.48
N ALA A 47 6.06 -27.11 -17.68
CA ALA A 47 7.17 -27.34 -18.59
C ALA A 47 8.51 -26.88 -18.00
N ALA A 48 8.55 -25.72 -17.36
CA ALA A 48 9.75 -25.23 -16.68
C ALA A 48 10.17 -26.13 -15.50
N TYR A 49 9.23 -26.73 -14.78
CA TYR A 49 9.52 -27.71 -13.72
C TYR A 49 10.14 -29.01 -14.30
N GLU A 50 9.61 -29.50 -15.42
CA GLU A 50 10.16 -30.64 -16.11
C GLU A 50 11.58 -30.35 -16.62
N GLU A 51 11.79 -29.22 -17.27
CA GLU A 51 13.10 -28.76 -17.79
C GLU A 51 14.14 -28.64 -16.68
N ALA A 52 13.72 -28.09 -15.53
CA ALA A 52 14.58 -27.98 -14.34
C ALA A 52 14.84 -29.32 -13.62
N GLY A 53 14.25 -30.40 -14.08
CA GLY A 53 14.43 -31.76 -13.51
C GLY A 53 13.68 -32.00 -12.20
N TYR A 54 12.68 -31.17 -11.88
CA TYR A 54 11.83 -31.37 -10.70
C TYR A 54 10.78 -32.44 -11.01
N SER A 55 10.76 -33.51 -10.19
CA SER A 55 9.77 -34.59 -10.30
C SER A 55 8.50 -34.35 -9.49
N THR A 56 8.57 -33.49 -8.47
CA THR A 56 7.47 -33.20 -7.55
C THR A 56 7.19 -31.69 -7.45
N GLN A 57 5.91 -31.35 -7.26
CA GLN A 57 5.52 -29.97 -6.96
C GLN A 57 5.59 -29.73 -5.45
N TYR A 58 6.42 -28.77 -5.04
CA TYR A 58 6.62 -28.45 -3.62
C TYR A 58 5.41 -27.77 -2.95
N TRP A 59 4.51 -27.20 -3.73
CA TRP A 59 3.54 -26.23 -3.22
C TRP A 59 2.12 -26.78 -3.03
N ALA A 60 1.87 -27.98 -3.55
CA ALA A 60 0.53 -28.55 -3.54
C ALA A 60 0.58 -30.05 -3.26
N GLY A 61 1.01 -30.43 -2.05
CA GLY A 61 0.87 -31.77 -1.55
C GLY A 61 1.80 -32.84 -2.17
N ASP A 62 2.98 -32.43 -2.62
CA ASP A 62 4.01 -33.32 -3.18
C ASP A 62 3.55 -34.20 -4.37
N GLY A 63 2.60 -33.66 -5.17
CA GLY A 63 2.13 -34.35 -6.37
C GLY A 63 3.22 -34.43 -7.43
N GLN A 64 3.18 -35.49 -8.26
CA GLN A 64 4.11 -35.67 -9.35
C GLN A 64 3.86 -34.70 -10.48
N VAL A 65 4.93 -34.09 -11.03
CA VAL A 65 4.84 -33.11 -12.13
C VAL A 65 4.26 -33.75 -13.40
N SER A 66 4.62 -35.00 -13.71
CA SER A 66 4.07 -35.74 -14.84
C SER A 66 2.55 -35.95 -14.72
N THR A 67 2.10 -36.36 -13.55
CA THR A 67 0.66 -36.53 -13.25
C THR A 67 -0.06 -35.18 -13.34
N TRP A 68 0.54 -34.13 -12.86
CA TRP A 68 -0.03 -32.78 -12.96
C TRP A 68 -0.24 -32.33 -14.41
N LYS A 69 0.75 -32.61 -15.27
CA LYS A 69 0.68 -32.35 -16.70
C LYS A 69 -0.48 -33.08 -17.38
N GLU A 70 -0.60 -34.38 -17.10
CA GLU A 70 -1.68 -35.18 -17.64
C GLU A 70 -3.05 -34.73 -17.18
N LEU A 71 -3.21 -34.45 -15.88
CA LEU A 71 -4.45 -33.95 -15.30
C LEU A 71 -4.84 -32.57 -15.89
N LEU A 72 -3.85 -31.69 -16.09
CA LEU A 72 -4.11 -30.40 -16.72
C LEU A 72 -4.59 -30.53 -18.18
N GLN A 73 -4.03 -31.49 -18.93
CA GLN A 73 -4.49 -31.78 -20.29
C GLN A 73 -5.94 -32.29 -20.28
N GLN A 74 -6.27 -33.23 -19.39
CA GLN A 74 -7.63 -33.75 -19.25
C GLN A 74 -8.62 -32.67 -18.81
N TYR A 75 -8.21 -31.79 -17.89
CA TYR A 75 -9.01 -30.66 -17.45
C TYR A 75 -9.30 -29.69 -18.60
N LYS A 76 -8.29 -29.31 -19.38
CA LYS A 76 -8.45 -28.44 -20.56
C LYS A 76 -9.30 -29.07 -21.65
N ALA A 77 -9.27 -30.39 -21.78
CA ALA A 77 -10.12 -31.16 -22.71
C ALA A 77 -11.56 -31.35 -22.17
N GLY A 78 -11.86 -30.96 -20.93
CA GLY A 78 -13.16 -31.16 -20.30
C GLY A 78 -13.49 -32.62 -19.97
N SER A 79 -12.52 -33.50 -20.02
CA SER A 79 -12.70 -34.94 -19.75
C SER A 79 -12.50 -35.36 -18.28
N LEU A 80 -11.93 -34.45 -17.45
CA LEU A 80 -11.70 -34.69 -16.05
C LEU A 80 -12.93 -34.37 -15.20
N GLN A 81 -13.41 -35.34 -14.44
CA GLN A 81 -14.54 -35.19 -13.50
C GLN A 81 -14.02 -34.99 -12.07
N GLY A 82 -14.85 -34.36 -11.22
CA GLY A 82 -14.52 -34.22 -9.80
C GLY A 82 -13.56 -33.07 -9.47
N VAL A 83 -13.37 -32.14 -10.38
CA VAL A 83 -12.64 -30.89 -10.12
C VAL A 83 -13.55 -29.94 -9.38
N TYR A 84 -13.08 -29.35 -8.28
CA TYR A 84 -13.80 -28.31 -7.55
C TYR A 84 -13.84 -26.98 -8.33
N ASP A 85 -14.79 -26.12 -8.02
CA ASP A 85 -14.99 -24.82 -8.73
C ASP A 85 -13.74 -23.92 -8.71
N ASN A 86 -12.94 -24.00 -7.66
CA ASN A 86 -11.67 -23.30 -7.52
C ASN A 86 -10.51 -23.93 -8.32
N GLY A 87 -10.77 -25.01 -9.06
CA GLY A 87 -9.78 -25.71 -9.88
C GLY A 87 -8.91 -26.71 -9.11
N ILE A 88 -9.26 -27.00 -7.87
CA ILE A 88 -8.59 -28.04 -7.08
C ILE A 88 -9.10 -29.42 -7.52
N TYR A 89 -8.17 -30.36 -7.64
CA TYR A 89 -8.46 -31.76 -7.89
C TYR A 89 -7.72 -32.66 -6.89
N LYS A 90 -8.47 -33.50 -6.17
CA LYS A 90 -7.90 -34.50 -5.28
C LYS A 90 -7.76 -35.82 -6.04
N HIS A 91 -6.54 -36.20 -6.33
CA HIS A 91 -6.22 -37.40 -7.07
C HIS A 91 -6.31 -38.65 -6.18
N THR A 92 -6.40 -39.82 -6.80
CA THR A 92 -6.51 -41.12 -6.12
C THR A 92 -5.29 -41.50 -5.30
N ASP A 93 -4.13 -40.89 -5.58
CA ASP A 93 -2.91 -40.99 -4.78
C ASP A 93 -2.94 -40.20 -3.47
N GLY A 94 -4.06 -39.49 -3.22
CA GLY A 94 -4.25 -38.62 -2.07
C GLY A 94 -3.65 -37.24 -2.21
N LYS A 95 -3.01 -36.91 -3.34
CA LYS A 95 -2.39 -35.63 -3.62
C LYS A 95 -3.38 -34.63 -4.20
N ILE A 96 -3.07 -33.36 -4.02
CA ILE A 96 -3.88 -32.25 -4.52
C ILE A 96 -3.18 -31.61 -5.72
N TYR A 97 -3.94 -31.39 -6.77
CA TYR A 97 -3.47 -30.75 -7.99
C TYR A 97 -4.31 -29.53 -8.32
N TYR A 98 -3.66 -28.44 -8.67
CA TYR A 98 -4.31 -27.21 -9.12
C TYR A 98 -4.33 -27.17 -10.63
N LEU A 99 -5.52 -27.03 -11.21
CA LEU A 99 -5.74 -27.15 -12.65
C LEU A 99 -6.28 -25.87 -13.28
N LYS A 100 -6.67 -24.88 -12.45
CA LYS A 100 -7.19 -23.60 -12.91
C LYS A 100 -6.16 -22.51 -12.68
N GLU A 101 -5.95 -21.70 -13.69
CA GLU A 101 -5.12 -20.50 -13.57
C GLU A 101 -5.85 -19.43 -12.74
N GLY A 102 -5.16 -18.82 -11.81
CA GLY A 102 -5.63 -17.70 -11.01
C GLY A 102 -4.81 -16.45 -11.25
N ASP A 103 -5.25 -15.31 -10.74
CA ASP A 103 -4.46 -14.07 -10.68
C ASP A 103 -4.19 -13.68 -9.23
N PRO A 104 -3.27 -14.38 -8.52
CA PRO A 104 -2.98 -14.07 -7.13
C PRO A 104 -2.40 -12.67 -6.94
N GLN A 105 -1.73 -12.12 -7.94
CA GLN A 105 -1.25 -10.74 -7.91
C GLN A 105 -2.41 -9.74 -8.02
N GLY A 106 -3.38 -10.02 -8.89
CA GLY A 106 -4.58 -9.21 -9.01
C GLY A 106 -5.43 -9.25 -7.75
N ASN A 107 -5.62 -10.45 -7.21
CA ASN A 107 -6.41 -10.65 -5.99
C ASN A 107 -5.77 -10.02 -4.72
N ALA A 108 -4.47 -9.81 -4.73
CA ALA A 108 -3.75 -9.18 -3.63
C ALA A 108 -3.68 -7.65 -3.73
N LEU A 109 -4.13 -7.09 -4.84
CA LEU A 109 -4.08 -5.66 -5.12
C LEU A 109 -5.47 -5.08 -5.24
N ASP A 110 -5.62 -3.89 -4.69
CA ASP A 110 -6.81 -3.06 -4.78
C ASP A 110 -6.41 -1.64 -5.18
N THR A 111 -7.36 -0.75 -5.26
CA THR A 111 -7.09 0.67 -5.48
C THR A 111 -6.73 1.33 -4.16
N GLY A 112 -5.51 1.83 -4.07
CA GLY A 112 -5.08 2.66 -2.96
C GLY A 112 -5.75 4.03 -2.99
N ILE A 113 -5.89 4.65 -1.82
CA ILE A 113 -6.52 5.95 -1.66
C ILE A 113 -5.56 6.88 -0.94
N LEU A 114 -5.36 8.06 -1.50
CA LEU A 114 -4.67 9.19 -0.87
C LEU A 114 -5.69 10.30 -0.61
N SER A 115 -5.76 10.78 0.62
CA SER A 115 -6.64 11.88 1.01
C SER A 115 -5.89 12.89 1.86
N ASN A 116 -5.93 14.16 1.48
CA ASN A 116 -5.20 15.22 2.14
C ASN A 116 -6.10 16.43 2.37
N HIS A 117 -6.30 16.79 3.62
CA HIS A 117 -7.11 17.92 4.03
C HIS A 117 -6.24 18.95 4.75
N ASN A 118 -6.28 20.18 4.29
CA ASN A 118 -5.61 21.28 4.96
C ASN A 118 -6.63 22.36 5.27
N ILE A 119 -6.65 22.79 6.51
CA ILE A 119 -7.47 23.89 6.98
C ILE A 119 -6.57 24.94 7.62
N SER A 120 -6.80 26.20 7.36
CA SER A 120 -6.11 27.25 8.08
C SER A 120 -6.99 28.48 8.29
N VAL A 121 -6.83 29.06 9.46
CA VAL A 121 -7.44 30.31 9.85
C VAL A 121 -6.33 31.26 10.24
N SER A 122 -6.38 32.47 9.73
CA SER A 122 -5.42 33.51 10.09
C SER A 122 -6.09 34.86 10.10
N GLY A 123 -5.56 35.76 10.90
CA GLY A 123 -6.04 37.12 11.00
C GLY A 123 -5.16 37.92 11.95
N GLY A 124 -5.44 39.20 12.04
CA GLY A 124 -4.73 40.05 12.97
C GLY A 124 -5.07 41.50 12.87
N THR A 125 -4.73 42.20 13.91
CA THR A 125 -4.70 43.66 14.02
C THR A 125 -3.25 44.12 14.04
N ASP A 126 -3.04 45.41 14.17
CA ASP A 126 -1.69 45.99 14.37
C ASP A 126 -0.95 45.37 15.57
N LYS A 127 -1.69 44.93 16.62
CA LYS A 127 -1.14 44.46 17.88
C LYS A 127 -1.19 42.96 18.08
N LEU A 128 -2.07 42.26 17.38
CA LEU A 128 -2.27 40.82 17.55
C LEU A 128 -2.40 40.15 16.19
N ARG A 129 -1.59 39.13 15.98
CA ARG A 129 -1.60 38.31 14.77
C ARG A 129 -1.67 36.84 15.15
N PHE A 130 -2.47 36.08 14.45
CA PHE A 130 -2.57 34.67 14.69
C PHE A 130 -2.73 33.87 13.39
N ARG A 131 -2.26 32.66 13.42
CA ARG A 131 -2.51 31.63 12.40
C ARG A 131 -2.65 30.28 13.08
N ILE A 132 -3.74 29.59 12.80
CA ILE A 132 -3.97 28.21 13.21
C ILE A 132 -4.14 27.40 11.94
N SER A 133 -3.44 26.28 11.82
CA SER A 133 -3.56 25.39 10.67
C SER A 133 -3.58 23.94 11.10
N GLY A 134 -4.47 23.18 10.51
CA GLY A 134 -4.60 21.76 10.68
C GLY A 134 -4.35 21.04 9.35
N ASN A 135 -3.69 19.91 9.43
CA ASN A 135 -3.52 18.98 8.32
C ASN A 135 -3.99 17.59 8.75
N TYR A 136 -4.74 16.94 7.89
CA TYR A 136 -5.07 15.54 7.99
C TYR A 136 -4.68 14.86 6.67
N SER A 137 -3.78 13.90 6.76
CA SER A 137 -3.37 13.07 5.62
C SER A 137 -3.71 11.63 5.94
N TYR A 138 -4.36 10.98 5.00
CA TYR A 138 -4.64 9.55 5.02
C TYR A 138 -4.17 8.94 3.70
N GLU A 139 -3.47 7.84 3.81
CA GLU A 139 -3.02 7.05 2.68
C GLU A 139 -3.25 5.58 3.01
N ASN A 140 -3.84 4.89 2.08
CA ASN A 140 -3.97 3.43 2.08
C ASN A 140 -3.40 2.95 0.75
N GLY A 141 -2.35 2.17 0.81
CA GLY A 141 -1.69 1.63 -0.38
C GLY A 141 -2.56 0.61 -1.12
N PRO A 142 -2.07 0.12 -2.25
CA PRO A 142 -2.84 -0.73 -3.15
C PRO A 142 -2.91 -2.21 -2.71
N MET A 143 -2.68 -2.51 -1.42
CA MET A 143 -2.73 -3.88 -0.93
C MET A 143 -4.08 -4.19 -0.27
N VAL A 144 -4.73 -5.27 -0.67
CA VAL A 144 -6.04 -5.72 -0.14
C VAL A 144 -6.06 -5.85 1.39
N THR A 145 -4.91 -6.11 2.01
CA THR A 145 -4.82 -6.32 3.46
C THR A 145 -4.99 -5.06 4.30
N SER A 146 -5.03 -3.88 3.68
CA SER A 146 -5.07 -2.58 4.37
C SER A 146 -3.99 -2.41 5.46
N LYS A 147 -2.88 -3.12 5.34
CA LYS A 147 -1.75 -3.05 6.30
C LYS A 147 -0.67 -2.06 5.90
N ASP A 148 -0.79 -1.43 4.76
CA ASP A 148 0.07 -0.36 4.23
C ASP A 148 -0.64 0.98 4.36
N GLN A 149 -0.98 1.34 5.61
CA GLN A 149 -1.72 2.56 5.92
C GLN A 149 -0.81 3.60 6.55
N PHE A 150 -1.04 4.83 6.17
CA PHE A 150 -0.43 6.00 6.77
C PHE A 150 -1.50 7.02 7.15
N THR A 151 -1.47 7.48 8.39
CA THR A 151 -2.34 8.57 8.86
C THR A 151 -1.49 9.58 9.59
N ARG A 152 -1.62 10.83 9.21
CA ARG A 152 -0.96 11.95 9.87
C ARG A 152 -1.96 13.03 10.21
N LYS A 153 -1.94 13.47 11.46
CA LYS A 153 -2.69 14.63 11.97
C LYS A 153 -1.68 15.65 12.46
N ALA A 154 -1.76 16.85 11.97
CA ALA A 154 -0.87 17.92 12.40
C ALA A 154 -1.65 19.19 12.71
N LEU A 155 -1.28 19.85 13.78
CA LEU A 155 -1.79 21.15 14.19
C LEU A 155 -0.60 22.10 14.35
N SER A 156 -0.72 23.29 13.80
CA SER A 156 0.25 24.35 13.95
C SER A 156 -0.46 25.63 14.37
N THR A 157 0.02 26.25 15.43
CA THR A 157 -0.51 27.52 15.93
C THR A 157 0.62 28.52 16.03
N PHE A 158 0.37 29.69 15.52
CA PHE A 158 1.23 30.87 15.65
C PHE A 158 0.41 32.03 16.21
N VAL A 159 0.92 32.64 17.26
CA VAL A 159 0.34 33.89 17.83
C VAL A 159 1.47 34.86 18.07
N SER A 160 1.30 36.09 17.69
CA SER A 160 2.21 37.20 17.94
C SER A 160 1.44 38.36 18.50
N ALA A 161 1.86 38.88 19.61
CA ALA A 161 1.22 40.04 20.29
C ALA A 161 2.25 41.10 20.62
N ASP A 162 1.98 42.34 20.20
CA ASP A 162 2.75 43.52 20.57
C ASP A 162 2.20 44.08 21.89
N VAL A 163 2.76 43.55 23.02
CA VAL A 163 2.28 43.87 24.37
C VAL A 163 2.65 45.30 24.78
N ALA A 164 3.81 45.75 24.35
CA ALA A 164 4.28 47.13 24.56
C ALA A 164 5.13 47.57 23.37
N LYS A 165 5.39 48.86 23.22
CA LYS A 165 6.21 49.43 22.12
C LYS A 165 7.62 48.79 22.02
N TRP A 166 8.09 48.25 23.13
CA TRP A 166 9.41 47.62 23.25
C TRP A 166 9.34 46.08 23.45
N PHE A 167 8.10 45.50 23.50
CA PHE A 167 7.96 44.06 23.80
C PHE A 167 6.92 43.38 22.90
N THR A 168 7.39 42.52 22.08
CA THR A 168 6.56 41.63 21.25
C THR A 168 6.73 40.17 21.73
N GLN A 169 5.63 39.51 21.99
CA GLN A 169 5.59 38.08 22.37
C GLN A 169 5.17 37.25 21.17
N GLU A 170 5.99 36.27 20.81
CA GLU A 170 5.65 35.28 19.77
C GLU A 170 5.61 33.87 20.36
N ILE A 171 4.54 33.16 20.07
CA ILE A 171 4.35 31.75 20.47
C ILE A 171 4.06 30.92 19.23
N THR A 172 4.81 29.87 19.03
CA THR A 172 4.55 28.88 17.98
C THR A 172 4.48 27.51 18.62
N MET A 173 3.39 26.78 18.33
CA MET A 173 3.19 25.42 18.80
C MET A 173 2.96 24.50 17.61
N TYR A 174 3.55 23.30 17.67
CA TYR A 174 3.35 22.25 16.71
C TYR A 174 2.94 20.98 17.44
N TYR A 175 1.92 20.35 16.92
CA TYR A 175 1.53 19.01 17.35
C TYR A 175 1.42 18.12 16.10
N THR A 176 1.99 16.94 16.17
CA THR A 176 1.88 15.95 15.08
C THR A 176 1.69 14.56 15.68
N ASP A 177 0.65 13.88 15.22
CA ASP A 177 0.41 12.46 15.47
C ASP A 177 0.52 11.72 14.13
N THR A 178 1.34 10.70 14.11
CA THR A 178 1.56 9.89 12.89
C THR A 178 1.42 8.42 13.24
N LYS A 179 0.56 7.75 12.51
CA LYS A 179 0.41 6.29 12.57
C LYS A 179 0.76 5.73 11.20
N SER A 180 1.65 4.77 11.19
CA SER A 180 2.06 4.08 9.98
C SER A 180 2.08 2.59 10.24
N SER A 181 1.51 1.84 9.32
CA SER A 181 1.69 0.40 9.23
C SER A 181 2.22 0.09 7.84
N ALA A 182 3.18 -0.79 7.76
CA ALA A 182 3.75 -1.23 6.50
C ALA A 182 3.84 -2.75 6.50
N LEU A 183 3.65 -3.34 5.32
CA LEU A 183 3.97 -4.74 5.13
C LEU A 183 5.47 -4.92 5.24
N SER A 184 5.89 -5.92 6.01
CA SER A 184 7.30 -6.26 6.11
C SER A 184 7.85 -6.64 4.73
N SER A 185 8.86 -5.92 4.27
CA SER A 185 9.55 -6.18 3.00
C SER A 185 10.65 -7.24 3.14
N ASN A 186 10.68 -7.96 4.25
CA ASN A 186 11.70 -8.97 4.47
C ASN A 186 11.52 -10.10 3.44
N ILE A 187 12.58 -10.39 2.70
CA ILE A 187 12.62 -11.46 1.67
C ILE A 187 12.20 -12.83 2.23
N ARG A 188 12.29 -13.01 3.55
CA ARG A 188 11.77 -14.17 4.26
C ARG A 188 10.28 -14.10 4.58
N ASP A 189 9.62 -12.97 4.32
CA ASP A 189 8.18 -12.86 4.54
C ASP A 189 7.44 -13.66 3.47
N PRO A 190 6.71 -14.68 3.88
CA PRO A 190 5.95 -15.51 2.94
C PRO A 190 4.94 -14.71 2.12
N PHE A 191 4.52 -13.51 2.56
CA PHE A 191 3.57 -12.70 1.83
C PHE A 191 4.16 -12.08 0.56
N ALA A 192 5.33 -11.44 0.63
CA ALA A 192 6.00 -10.88 -0.55
C ALA A 192 6.41 -11.98 -1.53
N THR A 193 6.91 -13.10 -1.01
CA THR A 193 7.28 -14.26 -1.83
C THR A 193 6.05 -14.91 -2.46
N ARG A 194 4.90 -14.90 -1.78
CA ARG A 194 3.64 -15.45 -2.26
C ARG A 194 2.93 -14.57 -3.30
N LEU A 195 3.13 -13.26 -3.26
CA LEU A 195 2.68 -12.35 -4.32
C LEU A 195 3.42 -12.58 -5.63
N ILE A 196 4.68 -13.00 -5.53
CA ILE A 196 5.54 -13.30 -6.69
C ILE A 196 5.32 -14.74 -7.15
N SER A 197 5.14 -15.69 -6.23
CA SER A 197 4.83 -17.08 -6.54
C SER A 197 3.34 -17.20 -6.87
N TRP A 198 3.03 -17.21 -8.12
CA TRP A 198 1.74 -17.26 -8.78
C TRP A 198 0.81 -18.41 -8.39
N TYR A 199 1.23 -19.32 -7.51
CA TYR A 199 0.50 -20.50 -7.18
C TYR A 199 0.30 -20.71 -5.68
N ARG A 200 -0.54 -19.87 -5.09
CA ARG A 200 -1.13 -20.21 -3.82
C ARG A 200 -2.61 -19.94 -3.83
N SER A 201 -3.36 -21.02 -3.84
CA SER A 201 -4.79 -21.02 -3.66
C SER A 201 -5.17 -20.35 -2.34
N GLU A 202 -6.34 -19.81 -2.34
CA GLU A 202 -7.06 -19.19 -1.24
C GLU A 202 -7.40 -20.16 -0.08
N GLU A 203 -6.49 -21.07 0.25
CA GLU A 203 -6.68 -22.01 1.35
C GLU A 203 -6.10 -21.48 2.65
N HIS A 204 -6.52 -20.32 3.13
CA HIS A 204 -6.45 -20.02 4.57
C HIS A 204 -7.43 -18.88 4.88
N THR A 205 -8.69 -19.18 4.88
CA THR A 205 -9.70 -18.56 5.75
C THR A 205 -10.22 -19.60 6.70
#